data_4f18792865ff15bb76dd3f7938ac7953
#
_entry.id   4f18792865ff15bb76dd3f7938ac7953
#
_cell.length_a   1.000
_cell.length_b   1.000
_cell.length_c   1.000
_cell.angle_alpha   90.00
_cell.angle_beta   90.00
_cell.angle_gamma   90.00
#
_symmetry.space_group_name_H-M   'P 1'
#
loop_
_entity.id
_entity.type
_entity.pdbx_description
1 polymer ?
#
loop_
_entity_poly.entity_id
_entity_poly.type
_entity_poly.pdbx_seq_one_letter_code
_entity_poly.pdbx_strand_id
1 'polypeptide(L)'
;NTYHQGEVFYSVISELNDVLAQHESKEDLEGIVDTIAFLREQFEHAHKAVERVGFTSLPTNIVHGDWHPGNTLYKDGEIIAVIDFDSLRLSPRITDIANGALQFSMRMGSPEDVENWPDSFRGHTIQSMVQAYDQFTKLPMMASERTIFPSLMIEAMIVESVIPIHKTGSFGVVRGSTFLRMIERKLNWFLPRVERVIEVIQPPKRDEDSFA
;
A
#
# COMPACT_ATOMS: atom_id res chain seq x y z
N ASN A 1 4.06 -2.72 13.85
CA ASN A 1 3.17 -3.55 13.04
C ASN A 1 3.70 -3.58 11.60
N THR A 2 4.02 -4.74 11.07
CA THR A 2 4.31 -4.91 9.64
C THR A 2 2.99 -5.12 8.92
N TYR A 3 2.82 -4.56 7.72
CA TYR A 3 1.63 -4.79 6.88
C TYR A 3 1.42 -6.27 6.58
N HIS A 4 2.50 -7.03 6.60
CA HIS A 4 2.53 -8.47 6.40
C HIS A 4 2.35 -9.24 7.73
N GLN A 5 1.18 -9.08 8.39
CA GLN A 5 0.78 -9.79 9.62
C GLN A 5 -0.60 -10.41 9.47
N GLY A 6 -0.67 -11.54 8.76
CA GLY A 6 -1.92 -12.20 8.41
C GLY A 6 -2.83 -12.49 9.60
N GLU A 7 -2.33 -13.06 10.70
CA GLU A 7 -3.16 -13.43 11.86
C GLU A 7 -3.91 -12.25 12.46
N VAL A 8 -3.22 -11.12 12.67
CA VAL A 8 -3.82 -9.89 13.21
C VAL A 8 -4.85 -9.33 12.25
N PHE A 9 -4.55 -9.30 10.95
CA PHE A 9 -5.47 -8.80 9.94
C PHE A 9 -6.75 -9.62 9.86
N TYR A 10 -6.65 -10.95 9.87
CA TYR A 10 -7.83 -11.83 9.77
C TYR A 10 -8.77 -11.69 10.97
N SER A 11 -8.25 -11.48 12.17
CA SER A 11 -9.07 -11.16 13.34
C SER A 11 -9.81 -9.83 13.14
N VAL A 12 -9.07 -8.78 12.80
CA VAL A 12 -9.61 -7.42 12.64
C VAL A 12 -10.68 -7.35 11.56
N ILE A 13 -10.44 -7.94 10.38
CA ILE A 13 -11.39 -7.84 9.26
C ILE A 13 -12.67 -8.65 9.51
N SER A 14 -12.61 -9.71 10.32
CA SER A 14 -13.79 -10.51 10.67
C SER A 14 -14.78 -9.76 11.58
N GLU A 15 -14.29 -8.81 12.36
CA GLU A 15 -15.08 -7.99 13.30
C GLU A 15 -15.57 -6.68 12.65
N LEU A 16 -15.05 -6.32 11.48
CA LEU A 16 -15.20 -5.00 10.87
C LEU A 16 -16.67 -4.64 10.60
N ASN A 17 -17.48 -5.60 10.16
CA ASN A 17 -18.91 -5.36 9.92
C ASN A 17 -19.66 -4.97 11.21
N ASP A 18 -19.34 -5.64 12.32
CA ASP A 18 -19.97 -5.36 13.62
C ASP A 18 -19.53 -4.00 14.17
N VAL A 19 -18.26 -3.64 13.95
CA VAL A 19 -17.75 -2.31 14.30
C VAL A 19 -18.47 -1.22 13.52
N LEU A 20 -18.58 -1.36 12.19
CA LEU A 20 -19.27 -0.37 11.35
C LEU A 20 -20.74 -0.23 11.74
N ALA A 21 -21.42 -1.33 12.06
CA ALA A 21 -22.83 -1.33 12.48
C ALA A 21 -23.10 -0.57 13.80
N GLN A 22 -22.06 -0.30 14.60
CA GLN A 22 -22.16 0.52 15.81
C GLN A 22 -22.06 2.03 15.51
N HIS A 23 -21.55 2.40 14.35
CA HIS A 23 -21.21 3.78 13.98
C HIS A 23 -22.02 4.35 12.80
N GLU A 24 -22.60 3.49 11.97
CA GLU A 24 -23.24 3.88 10.72
C GLU A 24 -24.66 3.30 10.59
N SER A 25 -25.51 3.95 9.78
CA SER A 25 -26.89 3.50 9.54
C SER A 25 -26.91 2.25 8.64
N LYS A 26 -28.04 1.52 8.64
CA LYS A 26 -28.21 0.36 7.77
C LYS A 26 -28.16 0.73 6.28
N GLU A 27 -28.61 1.93 5.93
CA GLU A 27 -28.58 2.45 4.56
C GLU A 27 -27.12 2.70 4.11
N ASP A 28 -26.29 3.28 4.99
CA ASP A 28 -24.87 3.49 4.72
C ASP A 28 -24.11 2.16 4.55
N LEU A 29 -24.57 1.09 5.18
CA LEU A 29 -23.93 -0.23 5.17
C LEU A 29 -24.48 -1.17 4.08
N GLU A 30 -25.39 -0.72 3.23
CA GLU A 30 -25.89 -1.56 2.14
C GLU A 30 -24.73 -2.02 1.24
N GLY A 31 -24.56 -3.34 1.06
CA GLY A 31 -23.47 -3.95 0.27
C GLY A 31 -22.08 -3.91 0.91
N ILE A 32 -21.91 -3.39 2.13
CA ILE A 32 -20.58 -3.31 2.78
C ILE A 32 -19.98 -4.70 3.04
N VAL A 33 -20.80 -5.70 3.27
CA VAL A 33 -20.34 -7.08 3.49
C VAL A 33 -19.59 -7.60 2.26
N ASP A 34 -20.07 -7.30 1.07
CA ASP A 34 -19.39 -7.68 -0.18
C ASP A 34 -18.07 -6.95 -0.35
N THR A 35 -18.01 -5.65 -0.03
CA THR A 35 -16.76 -4.88 -0.01
C THR A 35 -15.76 -5.49 0.97
N ILE A 36 -16.17 -5.82 2.20
CA ILE A 36 -15.28 -6.44 3.20
C ILE A 36 -14.80 -7.81 2.72
N ALA A 37 -15.67 -8.63 2.15
CA ALA A 37 -15.32 -9.94 1.59
C ALA A 37 -14.30 -9.79 0.45
N PHE A 38 -14.50 -8.85 -0.45
CA PHE A 38 -13.56 -8.54 -1.53
C PHE A 38 -12.19 -8.13 -0.98
N LEU A 39 -12.13 -7.18 -0.03
CA LEU A 39 -10.86 -6.73 0.57
C LEU A 39 -10.11 -7.89 1.25
N ARG A 40 -10.83 -8.75 1.95
CA ARG A 40 -10.27 -9.95 2.57
C ARG A 40 -9.67 -10.89 1.54
N GLU A 41 -10.37 -11.16 0.45
CA GLU A 41 -9.91 -12.02 -0.64
C GLU A 41 -8.65 -11.45 -1.29
N GLN A 42 -8.63 -10.14 -1.60
CA GLN A 42 -7.48 -9.50 -2.22
C GLN A 42 -6.26 -9.47 -1.29
N PHE A 43 -6.46 -9.25 0.00
CA PHE A 43 -5.39 -9.37 0.99
C PHE A 43 -4.82 -10.79 1.00
N GLU A 44 -5.69 -11.82 1.05
CA GLU A 44 -5.25 -13.22 1.08
C GLU A 44 -4.43 -13.60 -0.15
N HIS A 45 -4.83 -13.15 -1.34
CA HIS A 45 -4.08 -13.39 -2.57
C HIS A 45 -2.71 -12.70 -2.54
N ALA A 46 -2.66 -11.44 -2.15
CA ALA A 46 -1.41 -10.68 -2.03
C ALA A 46 -0.48 -11.29 -0.98
N HIS A 47 -1.01 -11.63 0.20
CA HIS A 47 -0.28 -12.25 1.30
C HIS A 47 0.38 -13.57 0.88
N LYS A 48 -0.39 -14.46 0.25
CA LYS A 48 0.15 -15.72 -0.29
C LYS A 48 1.23 -15.51 -1.35
N ALA A 49 1.14 -14.46 -2.17
CA ALA A 49 2.17 -14.15 -3.15
C ALA A 49 3.48 -13.72 -2.48
N VAL A 50 3.39 -12.92 -1.42
CA VAL A 50 4.54 -12.46 -0.63
C VAL A 50 5.19 -13.64 0.13
N GLU A 51 4.39 -14.48 0.77
CA GLU A 51 4.87 -15.67 1.49
C GLU A 51 5.63 -16.65 0.59
N ARG A 52 5.15 -16.89 -0.64
CA ARG A 52 5.81 -17.79 -1.60
C ARG A 52 7.24 -17.40 -1.94
N VAL A 53 7.58 -16.15 -1.85
CA VAL A 53 8.94 -15.64 -2.11
C VAL A 53 9.84 -15.78 -0.88
N GLY A 54 9.26 -16.07 0.29
CA GLY A 54 9.99 -16.16 1.56
C GLY A 54 10.32 -14.77 2.11
N PHE A 55 9.28 -14.01 2.44
CA PHE A 55 9.36 -12.62 2.90
C PHE A 55 10.43 -12.38 3.98
N THR A 56 10.51 -13.27 4.97
CA THR A 56 11.47 -13.15 6.08
C THR A 56 12.93 -13.36 5.69
N SER A 57 13.20 -13.91 4.50
CA SER A 57 14.55 -14.11 3.96
C SER A 57 15.02 -12.95 3.07
N LEU A 58 14.17 -11.97 2.82
CA LEU A 58 14.52 -10.79 2.01
C LEU A 58 15.49 -9.85 2.75
N PRO A 59 16.25 -9.03 2.02
CA PRO A 59 17.17 -8.08 2.62
C PRO A 59 16.48 -7.17 3.64
N THR A 60 16.96 -7.24 4.88
CA THR A 60 16.41 -6.51 6.02
C THR A 60 17.21 -5.24 6.28
N ASN A 61 16.51 -4.17 6.65
CA ASN A 61 17.11 -2.91 7.06
C ASN A 61 16.25 -2.28 8.17
N ILE A 62 16.73 -1.18 8.76
CA ILE A 62 15.88 -0.29 9.53
C ILE A 62 14.93 0.38 8.53
N VAL A 63 13.63 0.16 8.73
CA VAL A 63 12.56 0.77 7.93
C VAL A 63 11.83 1.81 8.77
N HIS A 64 11.30 2.84 8.10
CA HIS A 64 10.46 3.86 8.74
C HIS A 64 9.16 3.22 9.28
N GLY A 65 8.58 2.36 8.47
CA GLY A 65 7.40 1.58 8.83
C GLY A 65 6.07 2.32 8.74
N ASP A 66 6.11 3.62 8.43
CA ASP A 66 4.96 4.50 8.20
C ASP A 66 5.34 5.63 7.23
N TRP A 67 5.91 5.27 6.08
CA TRP A 67 6.41 6.27 5.14
C TRP A 67 5.34 6.72 4.15
N HIS A 68 4.83 7.91 4.39
CA HIS A 68 3.82 8.55 3.56
C HIS A 68 4.04 10.08 3.46
N PRO A 69 3.37 10.80 2.53
CA PRO A 69 3.55 12.24 2.35
C PRO A 69 3.36 13.09 3.61
N GLY A 70 2.48 12.66 4.54
CA GLY A 70 2.24 13.35 5.80
C GLY A 70 3.43 13.33 6.77
N ASN A 71 4.32 12.34 6.63
CA ASN A 71 5.55 12.20 7.42
C ASN A 71 6.77 12.79 6.71
N THR A 72 6.55 13.64 5.69
CA THR A 72 7.61 14.38 4.98
C THR A 72 7.35 15.89 5.03
N LEU A 73 8.37 16.66 5.37
CA LEU A 73 8.30 18.13 5.35
C LEU A 73 8.89 18.65 4.05
N TYR A 74 8.19 19.60 3.45
CA TYR A 74 8.56 20.20 2.16
C TYR A 74 8.87 21.68 2.31
N LYS A 75 9.86 22.15 1.57
CA LYS A 75 10.16 23.55 1.37
C LYS A 75 10.58 23.76 -0.08
N ASP A 76 9.95 24.73 -0.77
CA ASP A 76 10.25 25.08 -2.16
C ASP A 76 10.20 23.88 -3.13
N GLY A 77 9.32 22.90 -2.84
CA GLY A 77 9.15 21.67 -3.64
C GLY A 77 10.13 20.54 -3.32
N GLU A 78 11.04 20.75 -2.38
CA GLU A 78 12.01 19.74 -1.96
C GLU A 78 11.66 19.14 -0.58
N ILE A 79 11.96 17.86 -0.39
CA ILE A 79 11.85 17.21 0.93
C ILE A 79 13.03 17.68 1.79
N ILE A 80 12.73 18.37 2.90
CA ILE A 80 13.74 18.88 3.84
C ILE A 80 13.86 18.04 5.10
N ALA A 81 12.87 17.23 5.44
CA ALA A 81 12.90 16.31 6.57
C ALA A 81 11.91 15.18 6.40
N VAL A 82 12.22 14.04 7.02
CA VAL A 82 11.30 12.95 7.34
C VAL A 82 11.09 12.96 8.84
N ILE A 83 9.85 12.76 9.30
CA ILE A 83 9.44 12.85 10.69
C ILE A 83 8.62 11.61 11.08
N ASP A 84 8.28 11.49 12.36
CA ASP A 84 7.43 10.43 12.93
C ASP A 84 8.07 9.03 12.82
N PHE A 85 9.17 8.85 13.56
CA PHE A 85 9.94 7.61 13.60
C PHE A 85 9.43 6.58 14.63
N ASP A 86 8.21 6.73 15.16
CA ASP A 86 7.66 5.85 16.20
C ASP A 86 7.46 4.40 15.71
N SER A 87 7.38 4.21 14.39
CA SER A 87 7.23 2.91 13.73
C SER A 87 8.54 2.25 13.27
N LEU A 88 9.70 2.83 13.61
CA LEU A 88 11.01 2.30 13.23
C LEU A 88 11.20 0.85 13.70
N ARG A 89 11.63 -0.02 12.79
CA ARG A 89 11.92 -1.43 13.09
C ARG A 89 12.86 -2.05 12.08
N LEU A 90 13.42 -3.21 12.44
CA LEU A 90 14.07 -4.10 11.47
C LEU A 90 12.99 -4.85 10.70
N SER A 91 13.00 -4.74 9.38
CA SER A 91 12.04 -5.42 8.48
C SER A 91 12.66 -5.55 7.08
N PRO A 92 12.12 -6.43 6.21
CA PRO A 92 12.49 -6.38 4.80
C PRO A 92 12.34 -4.97 4.25
N ARG A 93 13.41 -4.45 3.67
CA ARG A 93 13.51 -3.05 3.19
C ARG A 93 12.44 -2.70 2.16
N ILE A 94 11.98 -3.71 1.42
CA ILE A 94 10.96 -3.58 0.39
C ILE A 94 9.63 -3.06 0.95
N THR A 95 9.35 -3.23 2.24
CA THR A 95 8.11 -2.74 2.86
C THR A 95 7.98 -1.23 2.78
N ASP A 96 9.04 -0.49 3.11
CA ASP A 96 9.04 0.97 3.00
C ASP A 96 8.94 1.45 1.56
N ILE A 97 9.67 0.77 0.66
CA ILE A 97 9.67 1.17 -0.75
C ILE A 97 8.29 0.97 -1.38
N ALA A 98 7.65 -0.17 -1.10
CA ALA A 98 6.32 -0.49 -1.61
C ALA A 98 5.25 0.43 -0.99
N ASN A 99 5.31 0.67 0.33
CA ASN A 99 4.39 1.59 0.99
C ASN A 99 4.58 3.04 0.50
N GLY A 100 5.80 3.52 0.43
CA GLY A 100 6.08 4.84 -0.13
C GLY A 100 5.56 4.98 -1.56
N ALA A 101 5.83 3.99 -2.43
CA ALA A 101 5.31 4.01 -3.79
C ALA A 101 3.79 4.03 -3.86
N LEU A 102 3.09 3.28 -2.99
CA LEU A 102 1.64 3.34 -2.83
C LEU A 102 1.20 4.75 -2.45
N GLN A 103 1.67 5.26 -1.33
CA GLN A 103 1.20 6.50 -0.72
C GLN A 103 1.49 7.74 -1.58
N PHE A 104 2.69 7.83 -2.18
CA PHE A 104 3.05 8.96 -3.04
C PHE A 104 2.42 8.89 -4.44
N SER A 105 2.04 7.71 -4.92
CA SER A 105 1.37 7.55 -6.22
C SER A 105 -0.16 7.66 -6.14
N MET A 106 -0.75 7.46 -4.95
CA MET A 106 -2.19 7.52 -4.77
C MET A 106 -2.74 8.91 -5.14
N ARG A 107 -3.78 8.92 -5.96
CA ARG A 107 -4.50 10.17 -6.28
C ARG A 107 -5.64 10.33 -5.30
N MET A 108 -5.57 11.39 -4.54
CA MET A 108 -6.60 11.78 -3.57
C MET A 108 -7.29 13.05 -4.03
N GLY A 109 -8.49 13.31 -3.52
CA GLY A 109 -9.25 14.55 -3.65
C GLY A 109 -9.48 15.21 -2.30
N SER A 110 -10.54 16.02 -2.18
CA SER A 110 -10.92 16.60 -0.91
C SER A 110 -11.41 15.51 0.08
N PRO A 111 -11.04 15.59 1.37
CA PRO A 111 -11.54 14.68 2.41
C PRO A 111 -13.07 14.68 2.56
N GLU A 112 -13.73 15.77 2.17
CA GLU A 112 -15.18 15.88 2.21
C GLU A 112 -15.88 15.14 1.05
N ASP A 113 -15.11 14.70 0.03
CA ASP A 113 -15.67 14.12 -1.20
C ASP A 113 -14.90 12.84 -1.61
N VAL A 114 -14.74 11.92 -0.68
CA VAL A 114 -13.98 10.66 -0.86
C VAL A 114 -14.63 9.75 -1.92
N GLU A 115 -15.94 9.84 -2.08
CA GLU A 115 -16.69 9.06 -3.06
C GLU A 115 -16.27 9.40 -4.51
N ASN A 116 -15.82 10.63 -4.76
CA ASN A 116 -15.37 11.10 -6.07
C ASN A 116 -13.83 11.13 -6.21
N TRP A 117 -13.10 10.56 -5.28
CA TRP A 117 -11.65 10.44 -5.45
C TRP A 117 -11.31 9.60 -6.68
N PRO A 118 -10.29 10.00 -7.47
CA PRO A 118 -9.84 9.21 -8.61
C PRO A 118 -9.40 7.81 -8.19
N ASP A 119 -9.86 6.78 -8.89
CA ASP A 119 -9.47 5.40 -8.60
C ASP A 119 -8.01 5.12 -8.99
N SER A 120 -7.46 5.92 -9.89
CA SER A 120 -6.14 5.72 -10.51
C SER A 120 -4.97 6.14 -9.61
N PHE A 121 -3.81 5.53 -9.90
CA PHE A 121 -2.51 5.90 -9.33
C PHE A 121 -1.64 6.60 -10.38
N ARG A 122 -0.63 7.35 -9.92
CA ARG A 122 0.40 7.95 -10.77
C ARG A 122 1.48 6.90 -11.08
N GLY A 123 1.34 6.15 -12.16
CA GLY A 123 2.27 5.06 -12.50
C GLY A 123 3.72 5.53 -12.64
N HIS A 124 3.96 6.74 -13.18
CA HIS A 124 5.30 7.31 -13.27
C HIS A 124 5.95 7.54 -11.89
N THR A 125 5.16 7.84 -10.85
CA THR A 125 5.67 8.01 -9.48
C THR A 125 6.22 6.69 -8.95
N ILE A 126 5.48 5.58 -9.14
CA ILE A 126 5.93 4.24 -8.74
C ILE A 126 7.26 3.92 -9.43
N GLN A 127 7.32 4.09 -10.74
CA GLN A 127 8.53 3.84 -11.53
C GLN A 127 9.71 4.69 -11.06
N SER A 128 9.51 6.01 -10.92
CA SER A 128 10.57 6.94 -10.52
C SER A 128 11.10 6.64 -9.12
N MET A 129 10.24 6.25 -8.17
CA MET A 129 10.68 5.90 -6.81
C MET A 129 11.57 4.66 -6.82
N VAL A 130 11.20 3.61 -7.55
CA VAL A 130 12.02 2.39 -7.65
C VAL A 130 13.33 2.67 -8.37
N GLN A 131 13.31 3.43 -9.46
CA GLN A 131 14.53 3.81 -10.19
C GLN A 131 15.47 4.66 -9.33
N ALA A 132 14.95 5.64 -8.60
CA ALA A 132 15.74 6.45 -7.69
C ALA A 132 16.33 5.59 -6.56
N TYR A 133 15.53 4.68 -5.98
CA TYR A 133 16.03 3.76 -4.97
C TYR A 133 17.22 2.93 -5.52
N ASP A 134 17.08 2.32 -6.70
CA ASP A 134 18.14 1.53 -7.32
C ASP A 134 19.40 2.34 -7.63
N GLN A 135 19.22 3.60 -7.99
CA GLN A 135 20.33 4.51 -8.31
C GLN A 135 21.15 4.90 -7.08
N PHE A 136 20.48 5.15 -5.95
CA PHE A 136 21.11 5.70 -4.76
C PHE A 136 21.44 4.66 -3.68
N THR A 137 20.99 3.42 -3.83
CA THR A 137 21.34 2.33 -2.91
C THR A 137 22.57 1.56 -3.36
N LYS A 138 23.35 1.03 -2.38
CA LYS A 138 24.44 0.10 -2.68
C LYS A 138 23.95 -1.27 -3.13
N LEU A 139 22.74 -1.62 -2.82
CA LEU A 139 22.12 -2.91 -3.14
C LEU A 139 20.76 -2.65 -3.83
N PRO A 140 20.72 -2.57 -5.16
CA PRO A 140 19.48 -2.43 -5.91
C PRO A 140 18.44 -3.51 -5.56
N MET A 141 17.18 -3.25 -5.90
CA MET A 141 16.11 -4.21 -5.66
C MET A 141 16.36 -5.52 -6.41
N MET A 142 16.19 -6.63 -5.71
CA MET A 142 16.30 -7.98 -6.27
C MET A 142 15.07 -8.31 -7.12
N ALA A 143 15.20 -9.30 -8.01
CA ALA A 143 14.07 -9.78 -8.83
C ALA A 143 12.90 -10.28 -7.95
N SER A 144 13.20 -10.99 -6.86
CA SER A 144 12.19 -11.44 -5.88
C SER A 144 11.44 -10.28 -5.23
N GLU A 145 12.14 -9.19 -4.85
CA GLU A 145 11.53 -8.00 -4.29
C GLU A 145 10.60 -7.32 -5.31
N ARG A 146 11.02 -7.22 -6.58
CA ARG A 146 10.18 -6.65 -7.66
C ARG A 146 8.94 -7.46 -7.94
N THR A 147 9.05 -8.80 -7.87
CA THR A 147 7.90 -9.70 -8.08
C THR A 147 6.80 -9.48 -7.06
N ILE A 148 7.13 -9.29 -5.78
CA ILE A 148 6.14 -9.11 -4.71
C ILE A 148 5.76 -7.64 -4.47
N PHE A 149 6.42 -6.71 -5.11
CA PHE A 149 6.22 -5.27 -4.90
C PHE A 149 4.74 -4.83 -5.00
N PRO A 150 3.99 -5.19 -6.07
CA PRO A 150 2.58 -4.84 -6.14
C PRO A 150 1.73 -5.52 -5.06
N SER A 151 2.07 -6.76 -4.68
CA SER A 151 1.38 -7.47 -3.62
C SER A 151 1.54 -6.78 -2.27
N LEU A 152 2.73 -6.28 -1.96
CA LEU A 152 2.96 -5.47 -0.75
C LEU A 152 2.20 -4.14 -0.79
N MET A 153 2.06 -3.51 -1.97
CA MET A 153 1.20 -2.33 -2.12
C MET A 153 -0.27 -2.64 -1.84
N ILE A 154 -0.76 -3.81 -2.29
CA ILE A 154 -2.14 -4.25 -2.03
C ILE A 154 -2.35 -4.51 -0.54
N GLU A 155 -1.44 -5.25 0.11
CA GLU A 155 -1.49 -5.49 1.56
C GLU A 155 -1.51 -4.17 2.34
N ALA A 156 -0.59 -3.26 2.04
CA ALA A 156 -0.50 -1.97 2.71
C ALA A 156 -1.79 -1.16 2.54
N MET A 157 -2.33 -1.07 1.31
CA MET A 157 -3.56 -0.32 1.03
C MET A 157 -4.74 -0.83 1.87
N ILE A 158 -4.87 -2.15 2.00
CA ILE A 158 -5.96 -2.76 2.76
C ILE A 158 -5.74 -2.61 4.27
N VAL A 159 -4.56 -2.96 4.75
CA VAL A 159 -4.24 -2.98 6.20
C VAL A 159 -4.29 -1.58 6.81
N GLU A 160 -3.71 -0.58 6.12
CA GLU A 160 -3.73 0.81 6.58
C GLU A 160 -5.13 1.42 6.60
N SER A 161 -6.06 0.86 5.82
CA SER A 161 -7.46 1.27 5.82
C SER A 161 -8.27 0.55 6.89
N VAL A 162 -8.15 -0.77 6.95
CA VAL A 162 -8.97 -1.64 7.81
C VAL A 162 -8.65 -1.44 9.29
N ILE A 163 -7.38 -1.34 9.68
CA ILE A 163 -7.00 -1.24 11.09
C ILE A 163 -7.51 0.04 11.77
N PRO A 164 -7.35 1.25 11.21
CA PRO A 164 -7.93 2.46 11.80
C PRO A 164 -9.46 2.40 11.89
N ILE A 165 -10.12 1.92 10.84
CA ILE A 165 -11.58 1.82 10.81
C ILE A 165 -12.09 0.82 11.86
N HIS A 166 -11.42 -0.31 12.04
CA HIS A 166 -11.76 -1.27 13.10
C HIS A 166 -11.67 -0.63 14.50
N LYS A 167 -10.72 0.26 14.72
CA LYS A 167 -10.53 0.91 16.03
C LYS A 167 -11.57 1.99 16.34
N THR A 168 -12.07 2.69 15.33
CA THR A 168 -12.82 3.94 15.52
C THR A 168 -14.13 4.02 14.71
N GLY A 169 -14.41 3.05 13.83
CA GLY A 169 -15.53 3.08 12.89
C GLY A 169 -15.31 4.02 11.70
N SER A 170 -14.14 4.73 11.64
CA SER A 170 -13.89 5.77 10.65
C SER A 170 -12.41 5.80 10.24
N PHE A 171 -12.11 6.42 9.10
CA PHE A 171 -10.75 6.80 8.70
C PHE A 171 -10.60 8.32 8.82
N GLY A 172 -10.04 8.76 9.93
CA GLY A 172 -10.03 10.18 10.28
C GLY A 172 -11.48 10.72 10.38
N VAL A 173 -11.81 11.71 9.56
CA VAL A 173 -13.15 12.32 9.50
C VAL A 173 -14.11 11.61 8.53
N VAL A 174 -13.62 10.62 7.78
CA VAL A 174 -14.39 9.91 6.75
C VAL A 174 -15.04 8.66 7.35
N ARG A 175 -16.34 8.43 7.05
CA ARG A 175 -17.04 7.20 7.46
C ARG A 175 -16.31 5.96 6.95
N GLY A 176 -16.24 4.93 7.78
CA GLY A 176 -15.52 3.70 7.47
C GLY A 176 -16.02 3.03 6.19
N SER A 177 -17.35 2.89 6.03
CA SER A 177 -17.95 2.29 4.84
C SER A 177 -17.59 3.04 3.55
N THR A 178 -17.66 4.37 3.57
CA THR A 178 -17.28 5.23 2.43
C THR A 178 -15.81 5.04 2.06
N PHE A 179 -14.94 5.01 3.07
CA PHE A 179 -13.51 4.84 2.82
C PHE A 179 -13.18 3.44 2.27
N LEU A 180 -13.80 2.38 2.81
CA LEU A 180 -13.58 1.01 2.33
C LEU A 180 -14.05 0.82 0.87
N ARG A 181 -15.19 1.40 0.48
CA ARG A 181 -15.64 1.40 -0.92
C ARG A 181 -14.66 2.14 -1.85
N MET A 182 -14.07 3.24 -1.38
CA MET A 182 -13.04 3.93 -2.14
C MET A 182 -11.80 3.03 -2.33
N ILE A 183 -11.38 2.30 -1.30
CA ILE A 183 -10.28 1.33 -1.40
C ILE A 183 -10.62 0.20 -2.37
N GLU A 184 -11.84 -0.33 -2.33
CA GLU A 184 -12.32 -1.33 -3.29
C GLU A 184 -12.22 -0.82 -4.73
N ARG A 185 -12.68 0.40 -5.03
CA ARG A 185 -12.55 1.01 -6.37
C ARG A 185 -11.08 1.14 -6.80
N LYS A 186 -10.20 1.58 -5.89
CA LYS A 186 -8.75 1.69 -6.16
C LYS A 186 -8.12 0.32 -6.46
N LEU A 187 -8.50 -0.71 -5.71
CA LEU A 187 -8.03 -2.07 -5.97
C LEU A 187 -8.55 -2.59 -7.31
N ASN A 188 -9.83 -2.40 -7.62
CA ASN A 188 -10.39 -2.77 -8.92
C ASN A 188 -9.67 -2.09 -10.09
N TRP A 189 -9.20 -0.86 -9.91
CA TRP A 189 -8.36 -0.19 -10.90
C TRP A 189 -6.93 -0.77 -10.94
N PHE A 190 -6.33 -1.12 -9.78
CA PHE A 190 -4.93 -1.52 -9.66
C PHE A 190 -4.69 -2.97 -10.10
N LEU A 191 -5.57 -3.90 -9.70
CA LEU A 191 -5.41 -5.33 -9.92
C LEU A 191 -5.13 -5.73 -11.39
N PRO A 192 -5.86 -5.22 -12.41
CA PRO A 192 -5.56 -5.54 -13.81
C PRO A 192 -4.22 -4.97 -14.30
N ARG A 193 -3.54 -4.15 -13.49
CA ARG A 193 -2.30 -3.47 -13.83
C ARG A 193 -1.07 -3.98 -13.07
N VAL A 194 -1.24 -5.01 -12.26
CA VAL A 194 -0.15 -5.60 -11.44
C VAL A 194 1.04 -6.00 -12.32
N GLU A 195 0.80 -6.73 -13.42
CA GLU A 195 1.86 -7.12 -14.35
C GLU A 195 2.57 -5.89 -14.95
N ARG A 196 1.80 -4.87 -15.31
CA ARG A 196 2.38 -3.62 -15.83
C ARG A 196 3.23 -2.90 -14.80
N VAL A 197 2.84 -2.93 -13.53
CA VAL A 197 3.69 -2.38 -12.44
C VAL A 197 5.00 -3.14 -12.36
N ILE A 198 4.95 -4.48 -12.38
CA ILE A 198 6.17 -5.32 -12.37
C ILE A 198 7.07 -4.98 -13.56
N GLU A 199 6.52 -4.84 -14.77
CA GLU A 199 7.29 -4.49 -15.97
C GLU A 199 8.01 -3.13 -15.84
N VAL A 200 7.31 -2.08 -15.40
CA VAL A 200 7.87 -0.72 -15.38
C VAL A 200 8.91 -0.50 -14.27
N ILE A 201 8.90 -1.33 -13.25
CA ILE A 201 9.89 -1.29 -12.17
C ILE A 201 11.10 -2.21 -12.43
N GLN A 202 11.15 -2.94 -13.56
CA GLN A 202 12.37 -3.69 -13.92
C GLN A 202 13.55 -2.73 -14.18
N PRO A 203 14.78 -3.16 -13.94
CA PRO A 203 15.94 -2.37 -14.32
C PRO A 203 15.93 -2.18 -15.84
N PRO A 204 16.44 -1.04 -16.36
CA PRO A 204 16.57 -0.86 -17.79
C PRO A 204 17.39 -2.02 -18.38
N LYS A 205 16.94 -2.52 -19.53
CA LYS A 205 17.71 -3.53 -20.25
C LYS A 205 19.10 -2.96 -20.52
N ARG A 206 20.15 -3.67 -20.14
CA ARG A 206 21.50 -3.32 -20.54
C ARG A 206 21.56 -3.56 -22.06
N ASP A 207 21.93 -2.53 -22.81
CA ASP A 207 22.28 -2.70 -24.22
C ASP A 207 23.50 -3.63 -24.27
N GLU A 208 23.31 -4.89 -24.63
CA GLU A 208 24.39 -5.87 -24.80
C GLU A 208 25.27 -5.53 -26.01
N ASP A 209 24.86 -4.55 -26.83
CA ASP A 209 25.53 -4.17 -28.09
C ASP A 209 26.65 -3.11 -27.94
N SER A 210 27.10 -2.76 -26.74
CA SER A 210 28.15 -1.75 -26.60
C SER A 210 29.59 -2.31 -26.64
N PHE A 211 29.77 -3.58 -26.98
CA PHE A 211 31.08 -4.23 -27.14
C PHE A 211 31.19 -4.95 -28.49
N ALA A 212 30.78 -4.33 -29.61
CA ALA A 212 31.13 -4.76 -30.92
C ALA A 212 32.06 -3.77 -31.62
#